data_c35e312b6fd30e17877aefa0a2eebb8b
#
_entry.id   c35e312b6fd30e17877aefa0a2eebb8b
#
_cell.length_a   1.000
_cell.length_b   1.000
_cell.length_c   1.000
_cell.angle_alpha   90.00
_cell.angle_beta   90.00
_cell.angle_gamma   90.00
#
_symmetry.space_group_name_H-M   'P 1'
#
loop_
_entity.id
_entity.type
_entity.pdbx_description
1 polymer ?
#
loop_
_entity_poly.entity_id
_entity_poly.type
_entity_poly.pdbx_seq_one_letter_code
_entity_poly.pdbx_strand_id
1 'polypeptide(L)' 'YTKSEILHWATRNKWLKLEIIKSTENTVEFKAYFLDSYLKKQTHHELSTFIYEDEKWFYKDGIFF' A
#
# COMPACT_ATOMS: atom_id res chain seq x y z
N TYR A 1 -3.65 6.15 7.30
CA TYR A 1 -2.22 5.98 7.63
C TYR A 1 -1.51 7.31 7.60
N THR A 2 -0.60 7.53 8.54
CA THR A 2 0.29 8.69 8.50
C THR A 2 1.56 8.29 7.74
N LYS A 3 2.31 9.30 7.27
CA LYS A 3 3.59 9.10 6.62
C LYS A 3 4.56 8.35 7.55
N SER A 4 4.53 8.70 8.83
CA SER A 4 5.36 8.10 9.86
C SER A 4 5.08 6.61 10.04
N GLU A 5 3.81 6.22 10.05
CA GLU A 5 3.41 4.82 10.17
C GLU A 5 3.84 4.00 8.96
N ILE A 6 3.71 4.56 7.77
CA ILE A 6 4.13 3.90 6.53
C ILE A 6 5.63 3.68 6.52
N LEU A 7 6.41 4.70 6.91
CA LEU A 7 7.87 4.59 6.98
C LEU A 7 8.31 3.56 8.03
N HIS A 8 7.65 3.53 9.17
CA HIS A 8 7.96 2.56 10.23
C HIS A 8 7.72 1.14 9.75
N TRP A 9 6.58 0.91 9.09
CA TRP A 9 6.25 -0.40 8.55
C TRP A 9 7.24 -0.82 7.45
N ALA A 10 7.61 0.10 6.57
CA ALA A 10 8.55 -0.17 5.48
C ALA A 10 9.96 -0.51 5.97
N THR A 11 10.40 0.07 7.09
CA THR A 11 11.74 -0.24 7.64
C THR A 11 11.81 -1.60 8.33
N ARG A 12 10.67 -2.16 8.75
CA ARG A 12 10.62 -3.46 9.42
C ARG A 12 10.62 -4.63 8.44
N ASN A 13 10.28 -4.39 7.19
CA ASN A 13 10.16 -5.43 6.17
C ASN A 13 11.10 -5.13 5.02
N LYS A 14 11.63 -6.18 4.42
CA LYS A 14 12.47 -6.02 3.24
C LYS A 14 11.59 -6.05 1.99
N TRP A 15 11.49 -4.93 1.32
CA TRP A 15 10.71 -4.80 0.10
C TRP A 15 11.40 -5.50 -1.07
N LEU A 16 10.62 -6.28 -1.82
CA LEU A 16 11.10 -6.99 -3.00
C LEU A 16 10.58 -6.34 -4.27
N LYS A 17 9.28 -6.05 -4.35
CA LYS A 17 8.66 -5.55 -5.57
C LYS A 17 7.31 -4.91 -5.26
N LEU A 18 6.96 -3.91 -6.05
CA LEU A 18 5.62 -3.33 -6.06
C LEU A 18 5.07 -3.46 -7.47
N GLU A 19 3.87 -4.04 -7.59
CA GLU A 19 3.19 -4.22 -8.87
C GLU A 19 1.86 -3.49 -8.86
N ILE A 20 1.69 -2.54 -9.77
CA ILE A 20 0.42 -1.82 -9.95
C ILE A 20 -0.40 -2.62 -10.95
N ILE A 21 -1.53 -3.14 -10.51
CA ILE A 21 -2.41 -3.96 -11.35
C ILE A 21 -3.35 -3.08 -12.15
N LYS A 22 -3.98 -2.12 -11.47
CA LYS A 22 -4.94 -1.22 -12.10
C LYS A 22 -5.00 0.08 -11.31
N SER A 23 -5.18 1.18 -12.00
CA SER A 23 -5.39 2.47 -11.34
C SER A 23 -6.49 3.23 -12.06
N THR A 24 -7.29 3.95 -11.29
CA THR A 24 -8.29 4.87 -11.80
C THR A 24 -7.99 6.24 -11.21
N GLU A 25 -8.87 7.21 -11.46
CA GLU A 25 -8.69 8.58 -10.97
C GLU A 25 -8.52 8.63 -9.44
N ASN A 26 -9.23 7.76 -8.72
CA ASN A 26 -9.24 7.80 -7.25
C ASN A 26 -9.00 6.43 -6.59
N THR A 27 -8.62 5.41 -7.36
CA THR A 27 -8.33 4.09 -6.80
C THR A 27 -7.03 3.54 -7.36
N VAL A 28 -6.35 2.71 -6.57
CA VAL A 28 -5.15 1.99 -7.00
C VAL A 28 -5.23 0.56 -6.48
N GLU A 29 -5.16 -0.40 -7.38
CA GLU A 29 -5.05 -1.81 -7.04
C GLU A 29 -3.59 -2.23 -7.22
N PHE A 30 -2.99 -2.79 -6.17
CA PHE A 30 -1.57 -3.15 -6.22
C PHE A 30 -1.27 -4.41 -5.42
N LYS A 31 -0.12 -5.01 -5.74
CA LYS A 31 0.49 -6.08 -4.97
C LYS A 31 1.87 -5.62 -4.50
N ALA A 32 2.12 -5.73 -3.21
CA ALA A 32 3.42 -5.45 -2.63
C ALA A 32 4.03 -6.77 -2.15
N TYR A 33 5.23 -7.08 -2.62
CA TYR A 33 5.97 -8.29 -2.27
C TYR A 33 7.08 -7.92 -1.32
N PHE A 34 7.17 -8.62 -0.22
CA PHE A 34 8.18 -8.31 0.80
C PHE A 34 8.56 -9.56 1.60
N LEU A 35 9.69 -9.47 2.30
CA LEU A 35 10.10 -10.47 3.27
C LEU A 35 9.75 -9.94 4.66
N ASP A 36 9.09 -10.78 5.46
CA ASP A 36 8.77 -10.42 6.83
C ASP A 36 9.98 -10.63 7.75
N SER A 37 9.80 -10.41 9.06
CA SER A 37 10.89 -10.55 10.04
C SER A 37 11.41 -11.98 10.16
N TYR A 38 10.67 -12.97 9.66
CA TYR A 38 11.08 -14.38 9.65
C TYR A 38 11.64 -14.79 8.29
N LEU A 39 11.92 -13.84 7.41
CA LEU A 39 12.43 -14.07 6.04
C LEU A 39 11.46 -14.87 5.16
N LYS A 40 10.18 -14.83 5.48
CA LYS A 40 9.14 -15.44 4.66
C LYS A 40 8.62 -14.44 3.65
N LYS A 41 8.44 -14.90 2.42
CA LYS A 41 7.91 -14.09 1.33
C LYS A 41 6.42 -13.86 1.55
N GLN A 42 6.03 -12.61 1.61
CA GLN A 42 4.63 -12.21 1.79
C GLN A 42 4.16 -11.37 0.62
N THR A 43 2.86 -11.42 0.35
CA THR A 43 2.23 -10.61 -0.68
C THR A 43 1.07 -9.86 -0.05
N HIS A 44 1.09 -8.54 -0.19
CA HIS A 44 -0.01 -7.68 0.23
C HIS A 44 -0.73 -7.21 -1.03
N HIS A 45 -2.00 -7.62 -1.17
CA HIS A 45 -2.83 -7.24 -2.32
C HIS A 45 -3.96 -6.37 -1.82
N GLU A 46 -4.02 -5.15 -2.30
CA GLU A 46 -4.99 -4.16 -1.84
C GLU A 46 -5.55 -3.35 -3.00
N LEU A 47 -6.83 -3.00 -2.89
CA LEU A 47 -7.46 -1.97 -3.72
C LEU A 47 -7.72 -0.78 -2.80
N SER A 48 -6.93 0.25 -2.95
CA SER A 48 -7.02 1.47 -2.14
C SER A 48 -7.90 2.51 -2.82
N THR A 49 -8.78 3.13 -2.04
CA THR A 49 -9.62 4.21 -2.52
C THR A 49 -9.20 5.51 -1.84
N PHE A 50 -9.06 6.55 -2.64
CA PHE A 50 -8.64 7.88 -2.18
C PHE A 50 -9.75 8.90 -2.44
N ILE A 51 -9.76 9.97 -1.65
CA ILE A 51 -10.63 11.13 -1.88
C ILE A 51 -9.77 12.38 -2.04
N TYR A 52 -10.23 13.28 -2.91
CA TYR A 52 -9.58 14.56 -3.13
C TYR A 52 -10.45 15.66 -2.51
N GLU A 53 -9.92 16.31 -1.47
CA GLU A 53 -10.60 17.39 -0.75
C GLU A 53 -9.58 18.47 -0.37
N ASP A 54 -9.97 19.74 -0.46
CA ASP A 54 -9.13 20.87 -0.09
C ASP A 54 -7.74 20.82 -0.73
N GLU A 55 -7.72 20.46 -2.02
CA GLU A 55 -6.50 20.35 -2.81
C GLU A 55 -5.52 19.29 -2.30
N LYS A 56 -6.01 18.30 -1.55
CA LYS A 56 -5.20 17.22 -1.00
C LYS A 56 -5.87 15.86 -1.21
N TRP A 57 -5.03 14.83 -1.37
CA TRP A 57 -5.48 13.46 -1.46
C TRP A 57 -5.45 12.80 -0.08
N PHE A 58 -6.54 12.11 0.25
CA PHE A 58 -6.67 11.36 1.49
C PHE A 58 -7.00 9.91 1.19
N TYR A 59 -6.39 9.00 1.95
CA TYR A 59 -6.75 7.59 1.92
C TYR A 59 -8.11 7.42 2.59
N LYS A 60 -9.06 6.84 1.86
CA LYS A 60 -10.42 6.63 2.37
C LYS A 60 -10.57 5.25 2.99
N ASP A 61 -10.35 4.22 2.17
CA ASP A 61 -10.42 2.83 2.63
C ASP A 61 -9.66 1.92 1.66
N GLY A 62 -9.57 0.65 2.03
CA GLY A 62 -8.93 -0.36 1.20
C GLY A 62 -9.62 -1.70 1.33
N ILE A 63 -9.61 -2.44 0.23
CA ILE A 63 -10.09 -3.82 0.21
C ILE A 63 -8.85 -4.71 0.12
N PHE A 64 -8.72 -5.62 1.07
CA PHE A 64 -7.60 -6.56 1.10
C PHE A 64 -8.04 -7.90 0.52
N PHE A 65 -7.22 -8.46 -0.33
CA PHE A 65 -7.49 -9.73 -0.98
C PHE A 65 -6.71 -10.88 -0.36
#